data_32a5cc5740dace96de0ee09bf70ff4a0
#
_entry.id   32a5cc5740dace96de0ee09bf70ff4a0
#
_cell.length_a   1.000
_cell.length_b   1.000
_cell.length_c   1.000
_cell.angle_alpha   90.00
_cell.angle_beta   90.00
_cell.angle_gamma   90.00
#
_symmetry.space_group_name_H-M   'P 1'
#
loop_
_entity.id
_entity.type
_entity.pdbx_description
1 polymer ?
#
loop_
_entity_poly.entity_id
_entity_poly.type
_entity_poly.pdbx_seq_one_letter_code
_entity_poly.pdbx_strand_id
1 'polypeptide(L)'
;MRPTEPGPPRPVCLSVLRALRSLKSPALLGTMRGSTTTLTFTALLCLGLCWGQRDQGQAEVLPKPSIQADPGTMVAQGSPVTIWCQGSPLADVYRLYKERSSVYWDAYAPQGSRNKARFHFASSSSSAAGQYQCAYHTRHGWSVTSDPLPLVVTGVYTAPFLSAQPSPVVAAGGNVSLTCSSQNAGSTLHLLKEGGAELLRYRTLRNYGNQGREQAVFFVGPVNASNGGTYRCYDAPNSQPYLWSRPSDPLHLQVTGLSRAPSLSAQPGSLVLPGDNLTLQCHSEAGSGSFALTKDEGLSPPLRLEGQQSPDFPLGRVSRAHGGRYRCYSGHNLSYAWSAPSAPLDILIAGMHRKPSFSARPGASVPQGENVTLQCRSEVQADTFHLSKEGWLAAPQHLRLQDPAPPVQANFTLRAVTSAHSGTYRCYSSHSTAPHLLSLPSDPLELLVSGAADSISPPQNKSDSKSDCTVQNLTRMGLAASVMLLLGVLLCQAWHDPGGARDAAQS
;
A
#
# COMPACT_ATOMS: atom_id res chain seq x y z
N MET A 1 34.81 23.70 5.33
CA MET A 1 34.97 25.14 5.44
C MET A 1 34.13 25.77 4.35
N ARG A 2 33.02 26.37 4.70
CA ARG A 2 32.16 27.15 3.76
C ARG A 2 32.62 28.62 3.82
N PRO A 3 32.71 29.32 2.69
CA PRO A 3 33.00 30.75 2.71
C PRO A 3 31.73 31.49 3.16
N THR A 4 31.93 32.40 4.10
CA THR A 4 30.90 33.34 4.58
C THR A 4 30.67 34.44 3.55
N GLU A 5 29.43 34.58 3.08
CA GLU A 5 29.00 35.71 2.26
C GLU A 5 29.02 37.03 3.08
N PRO A 6 29.48 38.14 2.50
CA PRO A 6 29.42 39.46 3.16
C PRO A 6 27.97 39.98 3.11
N GLY A 7 27.44 40.29 4.26
CA GLY A 7 26.12 40.91 4.43
C GLY A 7 26.05 42.32 3.81
N PRO A 8 24.84 42.80 3.48
CA PRO A 8 24.62 44.08 2.79
C PRO A 8 25.08 45.25 3.64
N PRO A 9 25.64 46.33 3.02
CA PRO A 9 26.11 47.51 3.72
C PRO A 9 24.95 48.26 4.40
N ARG A 10 25.07 48.52 5.68
CA ARG A 10 24.07 49.25 6.43
C ARG A 10 24.08 50.75 6.00
N PRO A 11 22.93 51.39 5.79
CA PRO A 11 22.88 52.77 5.39
C PRO A 11 23.45 53.69 6.50
N VAL A 12 24.39 54.53 6.10
CA VAL A 12 25.16 55.44 6.97
C VAL A 12 24.26 56.46 7.72
N CYS A 13 23.02 56.63 7.30
CA CYS A 13 22.04 57.54 7.93
C CYS A 13 21.56 57.09 9.33
N LEU A 14 21.61 55.79 9.65
CA LEU A 14 21.16 55.29 10.97
C LEU A 14 22.21 55.51 12.07
N SER A 15 23.50 55.66 11.71
CA SER A 15 24.58 55.92 12.66
C SER A 15 24.60 57.40 13.11
N VAL A 16 24.22 58.34 12.25
CA VAL A 16 24.18 59.78 12.57
C VAL A 16 22.98 60.08 13.46
N LEU A 17 21.83 59.46 13.28
CA LEU A 17 20.66 59.62 14.14
C LEU A 17 20.84 58.99 15.54
N ARG A 18 21.69 57.99 15.70
CA ARG A 18 22.08 57.43 17.00
C ARG A 18 23.06 58.34 17.75
N ALA A 19 23.97 59.03 17.04
CA ALA A 19 24.90 59.97 17.63
C ALA A 19 24.18 61.23 18.17
N LEU A 20 23.11 61.64 17.49
CA LEU A 20 22.31 62.82 17.95
C LEU A 20 21.36 62.49 19.13
N ARG A 21 21.02 61.25 19.37
CA ARG A 21 20.25 60.83 20.55
C ARG A 21 21.09 60.64 21.81
N SER A 22 22.39 60.48 21.67
CA SER A 22 23.32 60.39 22.82
C SER A 22 23.72 61.71 23.46
N LEU A 23 23.35 62.85 22.86
CA LEU A 23 23.68 64.24 23.34
C LEU A 23 22.60 64.83 24.24
N LYS A 24 21.61 64.09 24.69
CA LYS A 24 20.66 64.56 25.72
C LYS A 24 20.99 63.94 27.08
N SER A 25 22.10 64.36 27.68
CA SER A 25 22.32 64.28 29.12
C SER A 25 22.68 65.64 29.65
N PRO A 26 21.96 66.14 30.67
CA PRO A 26 22.13 67.55 31.14
C PRO A 26 23.20 67.59 32.22
N ALA A 27 24.45 67.74 31.83
CA ALA A 27 25.50 68.18 32.73
C ALA A 27 26.69 68.68 31.92
N LEU A 28 26.73 69.93 31.60
CA LEU A 28 27.88 70.84 31.54
C LEU A 28 27.48 72.12 30.77
N LEU A 29 26.93 73.07 31.55
CA LEU A 29 26.73 74.41 31.08
C LEU A 29 28.08 75.16 31.20
N GLY A 30 28.76 75.32 30.08
CA GLY A 30 29.97 76.11 29.92
C GLY A 30 30.00 76.74 28.54
N THR A 31 29.60 77.96 28.48
CA THR A 31 29.79 78.97 27.44
C THR A 31 30.51 78.57 26.16
N MET A 32 29.73 78.42 25.06
CA MET A 32 30.17 78.82 23.72
C MET A 32 28.98 79.48 22.98
N ARG A 33 29.04 80.81 22.78
CA ARG A 33 28.23 81.56 21.82
C ARG A 33 28.64 81.13 20.40
N GLY A 34 28.00 80.15 19.86
CA GLY A 34 28.05 79.77 18.45
C GLY A 34 26.70 80.02 17.81
N SER A 35 26.68 80.85 16.78
CA SER A 35 25.50 81.30 16.05
C SER A 35 24.56 80.18 15.68
N THR A 36 23.28 80.27 16.03
CA THR A 36 22.17 79.36 15.69
C THR A 36 21.95 79.19 14.18
N THR A 37 22.56 80.05 13.36
CA THR A 37 22.51 80.05 11.90
C THR A 37 23.36 78.93 11.27
N THR A 38 24.48 78.53 11.89
CA THR A 38 25.34 77.43 11.35
C THR A 38 24.75 76.04 11.57
N LEU A 39 24.01 75.85 12.67
CA LEU A 39 23.32 74.52 12.91
C LEU A 39 22.11 74.31 12.00
N THR A 40 21.39 75.42 11.66
CA THR A 40 20.26 75.27 10.69
C THR A 40 20.73 75.10 9.28
N PHE A 41 21.87 75.74 8.86
CA PHE A 41 22.42 75.51 7.52
C PHE A 41 22.98 74.09 7.30
N THR A 42 23.66 73.56 8.31
CA THR A 42 24.14 72.16 8.23
C THR A 42 23.00 71.14 8.24
N ALA A 43 21.92 71.38 9.01
CA ALA A 43 20.73 70.50 9.00
C ALA A 43 19.97 70.56 7.66
N LEU A 44 19.86 71.79 7.07
CA LEU A 44 19.23 71.96 5.76
C LEU A 44 20.10 71.37 4.59
N LEU A 45 21.44 71.51 4.68
CA LEU A 45 22.36 70.90 3.73
C LEU A 45 22.30 69.33 3.81
N CYS A 46 22.23 68.79 5.01
CA CYS A 46 22.06 67.34 5.20
C CYS A 46 20.68 66.80 4.69
N LEU A 47 19.60 67.58 4.90
CA LEU A 47 18.29 67.31 4.36
C LEU A 47 18.27 67.46 2.82
N GLY A 48 18.91 68.43 2.24
CA GLY A 48 19.04 68.66 0.80
C GLY A 48 19.86 67.56 0.13
N LEU A 49 20.94 67.09 0.75
CA LEU A 49 21.74 65.96 0.26
C LEU A 49 21.02 64.62 0.41
N CYS A 50 20.18 64.45 1.44
CA CYS A 50 19.33 63.25 1.55
C CYS A 50 18.16 63.25 0.55
N TRP A 51 17.66 64.39 0.11
CA TRP A 51 16.61 64.50 -0.91
C TRP A 51 17.18 64.41 -2.33
N GLY A 52 18.41 64.86 -2.57
CA GLY A 52 19.10 64.77 -3.86
C GLY A 52 19.57 63.39 -4.24
N GLN A 53 19.58 62.42 -3.30
CA GLN A 53 19.95 61.01 -3.59
C GLN A 53 18.75 60.08 -3.89
N ARG A 54 17.57 60.67 -4.09
CA ARG A 54 16.36 59.86 -4.36
C ARG A 54 16.15 59.47 -5.82
N ASP A 55 17.04 59.86 -6.74
CA ASP A 55 16.91 59.55 -8.17
C ASP A 55 18.20 59.00 -8.81
N GLN A 56 19.02 58.23 -8.09
CA GLN A 56 19.85 57.26 -8.74
C GLN A 56 19.03 55.97 -8.79
N GLY A 57 18.46 55.68 -9.98
CA GLY A 57 17.61 54.53 -10.24
C GLY A 57 18.21 53.26 -9.69
N GLN A 58 17.68 52.78 -8.54
CA GLN A 58 17.71 51.38 -8.29
C GLN A 58 17.01 50.74 -9.49
N ALA A 59 17.78 50.12 -10.37
CA ALA A 59 17.22 49.23 -11.39
C ALA A 59 16.25 48.31 -10.63
N GLU A 60 14.96 48.55 -10.79
CA GLU A 60 13.91 47.74 -10.20
C GLU A 60 14.14 46.33 -10.67
N VAL A 61 14.67 45.46 -9.80
CA VAL A 61 14.96 44.06 -10.16
C VAL A 61 13.60 43.40 -10.40
N LEU A 62 13.27 43.20 -11.67
CA LEU A 62 12.04 42.58 -12.10
C LEU A 62 11.97 41.15 -11.54
N PRO A 63 10.87 40.76 -10.88
CA PRO A 63 10.71 39.41 -10.34
C PRO A 63 10.90 38.33 -11.42
N LYS A 64 11.55 37.22 -11.06
CA LYS A 64 11.71 36.08 -11.95
C LYS A 64 10.32 35.49 -12.30
N PRO A 65 10.01 35.25 -13.59
CA PRO A 65 8.74 34.65 -13.97
C PRO A 65 8.68 33.15 -13.60
N SER A 66 7.48 32.63 -13.43
CA SER A 66 7.21 31.21 -13.32
C SER A 66 6.70 30.66 -14.66
N ILE A 67 7.02 29.41 -14.94
CA ILE A 67 6.65 28.69 -16.17
C ILE A 67 6.00 27.35 -15.82
N GLN A 68 4.90 27.01 -16.51
CA GLN A 68 4.13 25.79 -16.29
C GLN A 68 3.60 25.26 -17.62
N ALA A 69 3.39 23.93 -17.71
CA ALA A 69 2.74 23.28 -18.84
C ALA A 69 1.38 22.67 -18.42
N ASP A 70 0.40 22.78 -19.29
CA ASP A 70 -0.94 22.22 -19.12
C ASP A 70 -1.27 21.34 -20.33
N PRO A 71 -1.60 20.04 -20.15
CA PRO A 71 -1.94 19.35 -18.90
C PRO A 71 -0.75 18.92 -18.03
N GLY A 72 0.47 19.07 -18.49
CA GLY A 72 1.68 18.72 -17.76
C GLY A 72 2.93 18.76 -18.64
N THR A 73 4.08 18.45 -18.05
CA THR A 73 5.38 18.45 -18.75
C THR A 73 5.63 17.23 -19.61
N MET A 74 4.74 16.24 -19.56
CA MET A 74 4.81 15.03 -20.38
C MET A 74 3.50 14.88 -21.17
N VAL A 75 3.60 14.89 -22.49
CA VAL A 75 2.46 14.87 -23.39
C VAL A 75 2.63 13.80 -24.47
N ALA A 76 1.53 13.18 -24.88
CA ALA A 76 1.57 12.22 -25.99
C ALA A 76 1.75 12.95 -27.32
N GLN A 77 2.46 12.33 -28.26
CA GLN A 77 2.60 12.83 -29.62
C GLN A 77 1.20 13.07 -30.23
N GLY A 78 1.02 14.23 -30.84
CA GLY A 78 -0.27 14.65 -31.43
C GLY A 78 -1.22 15.34 -30.46
N SER A 79 -1.01 15.27 -29.15
CA SER A 79 -1.86 15.94 -28.16
C SER A 79 -1.53 17.43 -28.04
N PRO A 80 -2.52 18.29 -27.73
CA PRO A 80 -2.28 19.70 -27.48
C PRO A 80 -1.54 19.92 -26.16
N VAL A 81 -0.73 20.97 -26.09
CA VAL A 81 -0.10 21.44 -24.86
C VAL A 81 -0.05 22.95 -24.83
N THR A 82 -0.23 23.51 -23.64
CA THR A 82 -0.14 24.95 -23.42
C THR A 82 0.96 25.24 -22.40
N ILE A 83 1.91 26.09 -22.76
CA ILE A 83 2.90 26.62 -21.81
C ILE A 83 2.43 27.98 -21.31
N TRP A 84 2.31 28.10 -20.02
CA TRP A 84 1.98 29.33 -19.33
C TRP A 84 3.23 29.98 -18.76
N CYS A 85 3.40 31.27 -19.01
CA CYS A 85 4.42 32.10 -18.38
C CYS A 85 3.73 33.16 -17.52
N GLN A 86 4.04 33.18 -16.23
CA GLN A 86 3.46 34.14 -15.28
C GLN A 86 4.54 35.05 -14.74
N GLY A 87 4.33 36.37 -14.83
CA GLY A 87 5.26 37.40 -14.40
C GLY A 87 4.58 38.57 -13.70
N SER A 88 5.04 39.79 -14.01
CA SER A 88 4.51 41.02 -13.44
C SER A 88 3.18 41.43 -14.09
N PRO A 89 2.25 42.05 -13.32
CA PRO A 89 1.06 42.69 -13.89
C PRO A 89 1.37 43.88 -14.78
N LEU A 90 2.61 44.41 -14.73
CA LEU A 90 3.09 45.47 -15.58
C LEU A 90 3.74 44.99 -16.89
N ALA A 91 3.70 43.67 -17.12
CA ALA A 91 4.25 43.08 -18.37
C ALA A 91 3.41 43.49 -19.57
N ASP A 92 4.07 43.86 -20.66
CA ASP A 92 3.50 44.15 -21.96
C ASP A 92 3.68 43.01 -22.97
N VAL A 93 4.84 42.33 -22.93
CA VAL A 93 5.20 41.20 -23.77
C VAL A 93 5.83 40.09 -22.96
N TYR A 94 5.49 38.85 -23.29
CA TYR A 94 6.14 37.64 -22.80
C TYR A 94 6.86 36.95 -23.94
N ARG A 95 8.01 36.38 -23.64
CA ARG A 95 8.84 35.66 -24.63
C ARG A 95 9.17 34.27 -24.12
N LEU A 96 8.87 33.27 -24.94
CA LEU A 96 9.20 31.87 -24.70
C LEU A 96 10.44 31.49 -25.51
N TYR A 97 11.45 30.96 -24.83
CA TYR A 97 12.68 30.46 -25.42
C TYR A 97 12.68 28.95 -25.37
N LYS A 98 13.24 28.33 -26.40
CA LYS A 98 13.54 26.91 -26.40
C LYS A 98 15.05 26.72 -26.42
N GLU A 99 15.58 25.86 -25.55
CA GLU A 99 17.01 25.53 -25.51
C GLU A 99 17.54 25.09 -26.87
N ARG A 100 18.74 25.54 -27.24
CA ARG A 100 19.41 25.22 -28.51
C ARG A 100 18.62 25.63 -29.76
N SER A 101 17.69 26.54 -29.64
CA SER A 101 16.96 27.13 -30.76
C SER A 101 17.23 28.61 -30.82
N SER A 102 17.44 29.13 -32.04
CA SER A 102 17.46 30.59 -32.27
C SER A 102 16.08 31.21 -32.40
N VAL A 103 15.03 30.37 -32.41
CA VAL A 103 13.63 30.81 -32.52
C VAL A 103 13.04 31.02 -31.13
N TYR A 104 12.35 32.11 -30.96
CA TYR A 104 11.56 32.45 -29.80
C TYR A 104 10.12 32.78 -30.23
N TRP A 105 9.17 32.72 -29.28
CA TRP A 105 7.78 33.08 -29.49
C TRP A 105 7.43 34.23 -28.59
N ASP A 106 6.84 35.29 -29.12
CA ASP A 106 6.33 36.43 -28.36
C ASP A 106 4.82 36.33 -28.23
N ALA A 107 4.31 36.62 -27.04
CA ALA A 107 2.90 36.74 -26.74
C ALA A 107 2.64 38.03 -25.97
N TYR A 108 1.71 38.85 -26.47
CA TYR A 108 1.29 40.06 -25.73
C TYR A 108 0.44 39.68 -24.52
N ALA A 109 0.59 40.44 -23.45
CA ALA A 109 -0.21 40.26 -22.24
C ALA A 109 -1.69 40.52 -22.57
N PRO A 110 -2.61 39.57 -22.23
CA PRO A 110 -4.04 39.75 -22.52
C PRO A 110 -4.61 40.95 -21.75
N GLN A 111 -5.50 41.73 -22.39
CA GLN A 111 -6.24 42.78 -21.72
C GLN A 111 -7.12 42.15 -20.62
N GLY A 112 -6.86 42.45 -19.34
CA GLY A 112 -7.57 41.91 -18.17
C GLY A 112 -6.79 40.87 -17.34
N SER A 113 -5.73 40.25 -17.88
CA SER A 113 -4.84 39.36 -17.12
C SER A 113 -3.39 39.52 -17.54
N ARG A 114 -2.84 40.71 -17.22
CA ARG A 114 -1.47 41.08 -17.67
C ARG A 114 -0.36 40.28 -17.03
N ASN A 115 -0.64 39.55 -15.95
CA ASN A 115 0.37 38.81 -15.19
C ASN A 115 0.75 37.45 -15.79
N LYS A 116 0.09 36.99 -16.87
CA LYS A 116 0.41 35.69 -17.52
C LYS A 116 0.15 35.71 -19.02
N ALA A 117 0.94 34.92 -19.75
CA ALA A 117 0.76 34.69 -21.19
C ALA A 117 0.66 33.19 -21.50
N ARG A 118 -0.01 32.89 -22.59
CA ARG A 118 -0.28 31.53 -23.07
C ARG A 118 0.41 31.26 -24.40
N PHE A 119 1.21 30.19 -24.44
CA PHE A 119 1.81 29.67 -25.67
C PHE A 119 1.20 28.31 -25.94
N HIS A 120 0.35 28.25 -26.97
CA HIS A 120 -0.42 27.05 -27.27
C HIS A 120 0.15 26.31 -28.47
N PHE A 121 0.43 25.02 -28.30
CA PHE A 121 0.80 24.08 -29.35
C PHE A 121 -0.39 23.14 -29.57
N ALA A 122 -1.06 23.26 -30.72
CA ALA A 122 -2.27 22.48 -31.00
C ALA A 122 -1.98 20.98 -31.17
N SER A 123 -0.76 20.62 -31.54
CA SER A 123 -0.31 19.24 -31.69
C SER A 123 1.16 19.14 -31.32
N SER A 124 1.46 18.27 -30.35
CA SER A 124 2.82 18.02 -29.90
C SER A 124 3.53 17.09 -30.87
N SER A 125 4.43 17.66 -31.69
CA SER A 125 5.35 16.90 -32.54
C SER A 125 6.70 16.70 -31.87
N SER A 126 7.59 15.92 -32.49
CA SER A 126 8.97 15.77 -32.01
C SER A 126 9.70 17.11 -31.89
N SER A 127 9.35 18.09 -32.74
CA SER A 127 9.91 19.43 -32.68
C SER A 127 9.46 20.25 -31.48
N ALA A 128 8.35 19.88 -30.81
CA ALA A 128 7.90 20.54 -29.60
C ALA A 128 8.67 20.07 -28.35
N ALA A 129 9.27 18.89 -28.37
CA ALA A 129 10.04 18.37 -27.26
C ALA A 129 11.31 19.20 -27.01
N GLY A 130 11.62 19.45 -25.73
CA GLY A 130 12.81 20.22 -25.35
C GLY A 130 12.64 20.96 -24.04
N GLN A 131 13.62 21.78 -23.71
CA GLN A 131 13.62 22.60 -22.52
C GLN A 131 13.22 24.04 -22.87
N TYR A 132 12.29 24.58 -22.11
CA TYR A 132 11.74 25.92 -22.29
C TYR A 132 12.03 26.83 -21.11
N GLN A 133 12.20 28.12 -21.38
CA GLN A 133 12.27 29.19 -20.40
C GLN A 133 11.48 30.37 -20.92
N CYS A 134 10.96 31.21 -20.03
CA CYS A 134 10.30 32.44 -20.44
C CYS A 134 10.85 33.67 -19.70
N ALA A 135 10.67 34.82 -20.32
CA ALA A 135 10.91 36.13 -19.75
C ALA A 135 9.76 37.06 -20.13
N TYR A 136 9.60 38.14 -19.40
CA TYR A 136 8.64 39.19 -19.74
C TYR A 136 9.33 40.56 -19.83
N HIS A 137 8.74 41.42 -20.61
CA HIS A 137 9.18 42.81 -20.80
C HIS A 137 8.22 43.76 -20.09
N THR A 138 8.77 44.82 -19.56
CA THR A 138 8.06 45.98 -18.99
C THR A 138 8.73 47.28 -19.47
N ARG A 139 8.17 48.41 -19.15
CA ARG A 139 8.84 49.72 -19.40
C ARG A 139 10.25 49.86 -18.80
N HIS A 140 10.58 48.98 -17.83
CA HIS A 140 11.91 48.93 -17.18
C HIS A 140 12.87 47.93 -17.82
N GLY A 141 12.46 47.24 -18.88
CA GLY A 141 13.25 46.27 -19.62
C GLY A 141 12.78 44.84 -19.43
N TRP A 142 13.65 43.88 -19.80
CA TRP A 142 13.39 42.44 -19.68
C TRP A 142 13.69 41.93 -18.28
N SER A 143 12.84 40.98 -17.81
CA SER A 143 13.12 40.21 -16.61
C SER A 143 14.27 39.21 -16.85
N VAL A 144 14.79 38.62 -15.78
CA VAL A 144 15.55 37.37 -15.87
C VAL A 144 14.65 36.26 -16.38
N THR A 145 15.25 35.20 -16.95
CA THR A 145 14.49 34.03 -17.43
C THR A 145 13.96 33.18 -16.27
N SER A 146 12.86 32.51 -16.51
CA SER A 146 12.27 31.51 -15.58
C SER A 146 13.23 30.36 -15.31
N ASP A 147 12.88 29.50 -14.35
CA ASP A 147 13.44 28.16 -14.26
C ASP A 147 13.13 27.38 -15.53
N PRO A 148 14.01 26.44 -15.91
CA PRO A 148 13.79 25.63 -17.10
C PRO A 148 12.63 24.65 -16.92
N LEU A 149 11.75 24.58 -17.93
CA LEU A 149 10.64 23.66 -18.04
C LEU A 149 10.97 22.58 -19.07
N PRO A 150 11.20 21.33 -18.70
CA PRO A 150 11.32 20.24 -19.67
C PRO A 150 9.96 19.88 -20.23
N LEU A 151 9.79 19.84 -21.54
CA LEU A 151 8.61 19.32 -22.23
C LEU A 151 8.98 18.01 -22.92
N VAL A 152 8.45 16.92 -22.42
CA VAL A 152 8.66 15.55 -22.93
C VAL A 152 7.51 15.19 -23.85
N VAL A 153 7.82 14.70 -25.05
CA VAL A 153 6.84 14.14 -25.99
C VAL A 153 7.00 12.62 -26.00
N THR A 154 5.92 11.90 -25.62
CA THR A 154 5.88 10.44 -25.55
C THR A 154 5.22 9.84 -26.78
N GLY A 155 5.46 8.55 -27.03
CA GLY A 155 4.82 7.83 -28.14
C GLY A 155 5.63 7.82 -29.44
N VAL A 156 6.85 8.38 -29.42
CA VAL A 156 7.72 8.50 -30.62
C VAL A 156 8.38 7.18 -30.97
N TYR A 157 8.72 6.37 -29.97
CA TYR A 157 9.43 5.09 -30.14
C TYR A 157 8.60 3.93 -29.63
N THR A 158 9.07 2.70 -29.90
CA THR A 158 8.45 1.45 -29.40
C THR A 158 8.52 1.37 -27.88
N ALA A 159 7.50 0.76 -27.28
CA ALA A 159 7.42 0.60 -25.84
C ALA A 159 8.50 -0.36 -25.29
N PRO A 160 9.14 -0.06 -24.16
CA PRO A 160 9.98 -1.02 -23.45
C PRO A 160 9.11 -2.06 -22.72
N PHE A 161 9.77 -3.11 -22.25
CA PHE A 161 9.13 -4.15 -21.41
C PHE A 161 9.43 -3.88 -19.94
N LEU A 162 8.41 -4.05 -19.08
CA LEU A 162 8.51 -3.88 -17.62
C LEU A 162 8.11 -5.17 -16.90
N SER A 163 8.94 -5.63 -15.97
CA SER A 163 8.67 -6.80 -15.14
C SER A 163 9.04 -6.55 -13.68
N ALA A 164 8.51 -7.38 -12.77
CA ALA A 164 8.82 -7.35 -11.35
C ALA A 164 9.39 -8.69 -10.88
N GLN A 165 10.39 -8.67 -10.01
CA GLN A 165 10.98 -9.84 -9.39
C GLN A 165 11.10 -9.64 -7.86
N PRO A 166 10.69 -10.63 -7.04
CA PRO A 166 10.19 -11.96 -7.43
C PRO A 166 8.74 -11.93 -7.96
N SER A 167 7.93 -10.94 -7.60
CA SER A 167 6.52 -10.80 -7.97
C SER A 167 6.08 -9.35 -7.85
N PRO A 168 5.06 -8.90 -8.61
CA PRO A 168 4.41 -7.61 -8.39
C PRO A 168 3.51 -7.59 -7.14
N VAL A 169 3.28 -8.71 -6.46
CA VAL A 169 2.60 -8.80 -5.17
C VAL A 169 3.65 -9.02 -4.08
N VAL A 170 3.86 -8.04 -3.20
CA VAL A 170 4.96 -8.01 -2.24
C VAL A 170 4.44 -7.75 -0.83
N ALA A 171 4.96 -8.50 0.15
CA ALA A 171 4.64 -8.22 1.56
C ALA A 171 5.28 -6.91 2.04
N ALA A 172 4.60 -6.19 2.92
CA ALA A 172 5.14 -5.00 3.57
C ALA A 172 6.48 -5.31 4.25
N GLY A 173 7.47 -4.41 4.08
CA GLY A 173 8.84 -4.63 4.52
C GLY A 173 9.70 -5.47 3.58
N GLY A 174 9.10 -6.14 2.58
CA GLY A 174 9.83 -6.87 1.55
C GLY A 174 10.49 -5.97 0.52
N ASN A 175 11.19 -6.58 -0.44
CA ASN A 175 11.88 -5.88 -1.52
C ASN A 175 11.39 -6.40 -2.88
N VAL A 176 11.33 -5.52 -3.87
CA VAL A 176 11.02 -5.86 -5.25
C VAL A 176 11.96 -5.14 -6.20
N SER A 177 12.34 -5.82 -7.26
CA SER A 177 13.12 -5.24 -8.36
C SER A 177 12.21 -5.07 -9.57
N LEU A 178 12.02 -3.82 -10.00
CA LEU A 178 11.30 -3.50 -11.22
C LEU A 178 12.33 -3.39 -12.36
N THR A 179 12.24 -4.28 -13.32
CA THR A 179 13.19 -4.36 -14.42
C THR A 179 12.56 -3.85 -15.70
N CYS A 180 13.13 -2.79 -16.22
CA CYS A 180 12.78 -2.18 -17.50
C CYS A 180 13.80 -2.59 -18.57
N SER A 181 13.37 -3.09 -19.71
CA SER A 181 14.24 -3.50 -20.81
C SER A 181 13.77 -2.91 -22.14
N SER A 182 14.72 -2.34 -22.91
CA SER A 182 14.50 -1.79 -24.24
C SER A 182 15.34 -2.51 -25.29
N GLN A 183 14.85 -2.52 -26.52
CA GLN A 183 15.60 -3.01 -27.70
C GLN A 183 16.50 -1.93 -28.28
N ASN A 184 16.36 -0.66 -27.83
CA ASN A 184 17.14 0.46 -28.35
C ASN A 184 18.42 0.61 -27.53
N ALA A 185 19.57 0.43 -28.18
CA ALA A 185 20.88 0.69 -27.58
C ALA A 185 21.11 2.20 -27.42
N GLY A 186 21.81 2.64 -26.37
CA GLY A 186 22.11 4.04 -26.13
C GLY A 186 20.91 4.88 -25.61
N SER A 187 19.96 4.23 -24.94
CA SER A 187 18.79 4.89 -24.35
C SER A 187 18.90 5.02 -22.83
N THR A 188 18.24 6.02 -22.27
CA THR A 188 17.98 6.13 -20.84
C THR A 188 16.58 5.59 -20.54
N LEU A 189 16.48 4.67 -19.58
CA LEU A 189 15.22 4.09 -19.16
C LEU A 189 14.65 4.87 -17.97
N HIS A 190 13.37 5.20 -18.03
CA HIS A 190 12.64 5.97 -17.03
C HIS A 190 11.48 5.14 -16.48
N LEU A 191 11.38 5.03 -15.15
CA LEU A 191 10.26 4.41 -14.47
C LEU A 191 9.40 5.49 -13.83
N LEU A 192 8.11 5.46 -14.11
CA LEU A 192 7.12 6.39 -13.60
C LEU A 192 6.03 5.64 -12.86
N LYS A 193 5.56 6.24 -11.76
CA LYS A 193 4.36 5.81 -11.06
C LYS A 193 3.20 6.73 -11.45
N GLU A 194 2.06 6.16 -11.85
CA GLU A 194 0.87 6.93 -12.16
C GLU A 194 0.37 7.72 -10.95
N GLY A 195 -0.03 8.97 -11.16
CA GLY A 195 -0.46 9.88 -10.09
C GLY A 195 0.67 10.47 -9.23
N GLY A 196 1.93 10.12 -9.48
CA GLY A 196 3.09 10.76 -8.88
C GLY A 196 3.50 12.01 -9.65
N ALA A 197 3.81 13.10 -8.94
CA ALA A 197 4.28 14.36 -9.56
C ALA A 197 5.74 14.30 -10.02
N GLU A 198 6.51 13.28 -9.65
CA GLU A 198 7.94 13.19 -9.90
C GLU A 198 8.35 11.90 -10.59
N LEU A 199 9.37 12.00 -11.43
CA LEU A 199 10.14 10.87 -11.95
C LEU A 199 10.73 10.07 -10.80
N LEU A 200 10.32 8.83 -10.63
CA LEU A 200 10.88 7.96 -9.61
C LEU A 200 12.33 7.62 -9.97
N ARG A 201 13.26 8.29 -9.32
CA ARG A 201 14.69 7.99 -9.38
C ARG A 201 15.03 6.92 -8.36
N TYR A 202 14.71 5.67 -8.66
CA TYR A 202 15.26 4.56 -7.90
C TYR A 202 16.71 4.29 -8.32
N ARG A 203 17.48 3.67 -7.40
CA ARG A 203 18.87 3.26 -7.64
C ARG A 203 18.92 2.34 -8.87
N THR A 204 19.45 2.81 -9.96
CA THR A 204 19.52 2.11 -11.23
C THR A 204 20.85 1.34 -11.31
N LEU A 205 20.80 0.03 -11.50
CA LEU A 205 21.93 -0.74 -11.97
C LEU A 205 21.76 -0.92 -13.48
N ARG A 206 22.67 -0.35 -14.27
CA ARG A 206 22.72 -0.61 -15.70
C ARG A 206 23.44 -1.94 -15.92
N ASN A 207 22.74 -2.92 -16.43
CA ASN A 207 23.36 -4.15 -16.93
C ASN A 207 23.21 -4.17 -18.44
N TYR A 208 24.33 -4.20 -19.14
CA TYR A 208 24.35 -4.50 -20.58
C TYR A 208 24.04 -5.98 -20.72
N GLY A 209 22.80 -6.31 -21.10
CA GLY A 209 22.41 -7.68 -21.39
C GLY A 209 23.23 -8.22 -22.58
N ASN A 210 23.53 -9.53 -22.55
CA ASN A 210 24.35 -10.26 -23.55
C ASN A 210 23.83 -10.23 -25.00
N GLN A 211 22.81 -9.41 -25.34
CA GLN A 211 22.17 -9.35 -26.66
C GLN A 211 21.93 -7.93 -27.17
N GLY A 212 22.70 -6.92 -26.73
CA GLY A 212 22.52 -5.54 -27.21
C GLY A 212 21.24 -4.84 -26.72
N ARG A 213 20.57 -5.40 -25.72
CA ARG A 213 19.39 -4.81 -25.05
C ARG A 213 19.83 -4.00 -23.86
N GLU A 214 19.34 -2.78 -23.73
CA GLU A 214 19.53 -2.01 -22.51
C GLU A 214 18.52 -2.43 -21.44
N GLN A 215 19.03 -2.59 -20.23
CA GLN A 215 18.22 -2.98 -19.07
C GLN A 215 18.53 -2.09 -17.87
N ALA A 216 17.48 -1.62 -17.21
CA ALA A 216 17.58 -0.89 -15.96
C ALA A 216 16.79 -1.61 -14.87
N VAL A 217 17.41 -1.84 -13.72
CA VAL A 217 16.78 -2.44 -12.55
C VAL A 217 16.57 -1.37 -11.51
N PHE A 218 15.32 -1.19 -11.10
CA PHE A 218 14.88 -0.23 -10.09
C PHE A 218 14.52 -0.99 -8.82
N PHE A 219 15.32 -0.82 -7.76
CA PHE A 219 15.06 -1.45 -6.47
C PHE A 219 14.06 -0.62 -5.66
N VAL A 220 12.98 -1.27 -5.24
CA VAL A 220 11.95 -0.70 -4.37
C VAL A 220 11.92 -1.51 -3.08
N GLY A 221 12.32 -0.90 -1.97
CA GLY A 221 12.30 -1.57 -0.67
C GLY A 221 12.99 -0.76 0.43
N PRO A 222 12.62 -1.01 1.70
CA PRO A 222 11.50 -1.86 2.15
C PRO A 222 10.14 -1.31 1.70
N VAL A 223 9.29 -2.20 1.14
CA VAL A 223 8.01 -1.81 0.55
C VAL A 223 7.00 -1.46 1.63
N ASN A 224 6.26 -0.38 1.41
CA ASN A 224 5.15 0.07 2.25
C ASN A 224 3.93 0.45 1.38
N ALA A 225 2.84 0.90 2.01
CA ALA A 225 1.61 1.25 1.30
C ALA A 225 1.81 2.31 0.19
N SER A 226 2.73 3.26 0.39
CA SER A 226 3.00 4.32 -0.59
C SER A 226 3.71 3.81 -1.86
N ASN A 227 4.33 2.64 -1.81
CA ASN A 227 4.96 2.02 -2.98
C ASN A 227 3.93 1.30 -3.89
N GLY A 228 2.77 0.92 -3.36
CA GLY A 228 1.69 0.35 -4.16
C GLY A 228 1.22 1.33 -5.24
N GLY A 229 0.89 0.82 -6.43
CA GLY A 229 0.42 1.64 -7.55
C GLY A 229 0.75 1.06 -8.92
N THR A 230 0.35 1.79 -9.96
CA THR A 230 0.64 1.45 -11.35
C THR A 230 1.96 2.08 -11.77
N TYR A 231 2.84 1.28 -12.31
CA TYR A 231 4.14 1.69 -12.82
C TYR A 231 4.20 1.50 -14.33
N ARG A 232 4.86 2.43 -15.01
CA ARG A 232 5.16 2.33 -16.45
C ARG A 232 6.60 2.70 -16.71
N CYS A 233 7.20 2.04 -17.67
CA CYS A 233 8.54 2.30 -18.14
C CYS A 233 8.51 3.01 -19.49
N TYR A 234 9.47 3.90 -19.69
CA TYR A 234 9.72 4.61 -20.95
C TYR A 234 11.19 4.53 -21.28
N ASP A 235 11.51 4.60 -22.54
CA ASP A 235 12.88 4.78 -22.99
C ASP A 235 13.05 6.10 -23.77
N ALA A 236 14.22 6.70 -23.63
CA ALA A 236 14.59 7.92 -24.34
C ALA A 236 16.02 7.79 -24.88
N PRO A 237 16.26 7.98 -26.19
CA PRO A 237 17.61 8.01 -26.73
C PRO A 237 18.44 9.13 -26.08
N ASN A 238 19.69 8.86 -25.72
CA ASN A 238 20.57 9.85 -25.10
C ASN A 238 20.80 11.09 -25.96
N SER A 239 20.68 10.95 -27.29
CA SER A 239 20.76 12.05 -28.25
C SER A 239 19.52 12.96 -28.21
N GLN A 240 18.39 12.46 -27.78
CA GLN A 240 17.12 13.16 -27.78
C GLN A 240 16.35 12.93 -26.45
N PRO A 241 16.84 13.45 -25.32
CA PRO A 241 16.36 13.09 -23.97
C PRO A 241 14.94 13.53 -23.66
N TYR A 242 14.31 14.35 -24.49
CA TYR A 242 12.93 14.80 -24.36
C TYR A 242 11.94 14.08 -25.29
N LEU A 243 12.42 13.15 -26.12
CA LEU A 243 11.59 12.30 -26.97
C LEU A 243 11.56 10.89 -26.40
N TRP A 244 10.39 10.49 -25.92
CA TRP A 244 10.24 9.21 -25.23
C TRP A 244 9.41 8.22 -26.03
N SER A 245 9.60 6.96 -25.75
CA SER A 245 8.84 5.85 -26.30
C SER A 245 7.35 5.91 -25.87
N ARG A 246 6.56 5.02 -26.44
CA ARG A 246 5.27 4.62 -25.85
C ARG A 246 5.53 4.04 -24.44
N PRO A 247 4.55 4.18 -23.52
CA PRO A 247 4.64 3.51 -22.22
C PRO A 247 4.71 2.00 -22.38
N SER A 248 5.41 1.33 -21.49
CA SER A 248 5.27 -0.11 -21.30
C SER A 248 3.84 -0.48 -20.92
N ASP A 249 3.49 -1.76 -21.00
CA ASP A 249 2.30 -2.27 -20.31
C ASP A 249 2.35 -1.87 -18.83
N PRO A 250 1.18 -1.62 -18.22
CA PRO A 250 1.10 -1.22 -16.82
C PRO A 250 1.50 -2.38 -15.91
N LEU A 251 2.37 -2.12 -14.95
CA LEU A 251 2.69 -3.06 -13.87
C LEU A 251 2.05 -2.55 -12.59
N HIS A 252 1.17 -3.37 -12.03
CA HIS A 252 0.46 -3.06 -10.79
C HIS A 252 1.23 -3.64 -9.60
N LEU A 253 2.00 -2.81 -8.89
CA LEU A 253 2.66 -3.21 -7.66
C LEU A 253 1.66 -3.19 -6.51
N GLN A 254 1.41 -4.36 -5.91
CA GLN A 254 0.46 -4.57 -4.83
C GLN A 254 1.20 -4.93 -3.54
N VAL A 255 0.83 -4.30 -2.44
CA VAL A 255 1.47 -4.47 -1.15
C VAL A 255 0.53 -5.21 -0.21
N THR A 256 0.97 -6.35 0.32
CA THR A 256 0.21 -7.17 1.28
C THR A 256 0.76 -7.01 2.70
N GLY A 257 -0.01 -7.45 3.71
CA GLY A 257 0.44 -7.40 5.09
C GLY A 257 0.26 -6.04 5.78
N LEU A 258 -0.53 -5.14 5.20
CA LEU A 258 -0.76 -3.79 5.75
C LEU A 258 -1.86 -3.74 6.80
N SER A 259 -2.69 -4.77 6.88
CA SER A 259 -3.74 -4.93 7.89
C SER A 259 -3.87 -6.39 8.31
N ARG A 260 -4.70 -6.65 9.34
CA ARG A 260 -4.96 -8.00 9.86
C ARG A 260 -5.52 -8.92 8.77
N ALA A 261 -5.10 -10.18 8.81
CA ALA A 261 -5.57 -11.22 7.90
C ALA A 261 -7.08 -11.48 8.07
N PRO A 262 -7.84 -11.62 6.97
CA PRO A 262 -9.21 -12.10 7.02
C PRO A 262 -9.26 -13.60 7.33
N SER A 263 -10.44 -14.14 7.62
CA SER A 263 -10.69 -15.58 7.68
C SER A 263 -11.34 -16.06 6.39
N LEU A 264 -11.01 -17.29 5.99
CA LEU A 264 -11.55 -17.93 4.79
C LEU A 264 -12.29 -19.20 5.16
N SER A 265 -13.52 -19.34 4.70
CA SER A 265 -14.37 -20.53 4.89
C SER A 265 -14.95 -21.01 3.56
N ALA A 266 -15.44 -22.24 3.54
CA ALA A 266 -16.08 -22.85 2.37
C ALA A 266 -17.50 -23.34 2.71
N GLN A 267 -18.43 -23.18 1.78
CA GLN A 267 -19.79 -23.72 1.85
C GLN A 267 -20.03 -24.64 0.67
N PRO A 268 -20.46 -25.88 0.90
CA PRO A 268 -20.91 -26.49 2.16
C PRO A 268 -19.77 -26.89 3.12
N GLY A 269 -18.54 -26.94 2.65
CA GLY A 269 -17.35 -27.31 3.43
C GLY A 269 -16.11 -27.45 2.57
N SER A 270 -14.98 -27.79 3.17
CA SER A 270 -13.70 -27.95 2.48
C SER A 270 -13.53 -29.31 1.78
N LEU A 271 -14.37 -30.28 2.12
CA LEU A 271 -14.45 -31.62 1.48
C LEU A 271 -15.76 -31.70 0.71
N VAL A 272 -15.67 -31.78 -0.61
CA VAL A 272 -16.81 -31.67 -1.52
C VAL A 272 -16.79 -32.78 -2.59
N LEU A 273 -17.95 -33.05 -3.17
CA LEU A 273 -18.12 -34.02 -4.26
C LEU A 273 -18.22 -33.29 -5.60
N PRO A 274 -17.84 -33.95 -6.73
CA PRO A 274 -18.09 -33.40 -8.05
C PRO A 274 -19.58 -33.12 -8.26
N GLY A 275 -19.88 -31.90 -8.73
CA GLY A 275 -21.25 -31.48 -8.99
C GLY A 275 -21.89 -30.71 -7.85
N ASP A 276 -21.34 -30.69 -6.64
CA ASP A 276 -21.76 -29.80 -5.56
C ASP A 276 -21.57 -28.35 -5.97
N ASN A 277 -22.30 -27.43 -5.35
CA ASN A 277 -22.06 -26.00 -5.51
C ASN A 277 -21.13 -25.51 -4.38
N LEU A 278 -19.98 -24.94 -4.77
CA LEU A 278 -18.96 -24.47 -3.83
C LEU A 278 -18.89 -22.94 -3.86
N THR A 279 -18.94 -22.34 -2.69
CA THR A 279 -18.68 -20.90 -2.48
C THR A 279 -17.62 -20.74 -1.41
N LEU A 280 -16.61 -19.94 -1.68
CA LEU A 280 -15.60 -19.54 -0.69
C LEU A 280 -15.98 -18.16 -0.13
N GLN A 281 -15.94 -18.01 1.20
CA GLN A 281 -16.33 -16.78 1.88
C GLN A 281 -15.14 -16.20 2.64
N CYS A 282 -14.85 -14.93 2.37
CA CYS A 282 -13.75 -14.18 2.97
C CYS A 282 -14.32 -13.19 4.01
N HIS A 283 -14.09 -13.42 5.31
CA HIS A 283 -14.61 -12.58 6.38
C HIS A 283 -13.52 -11.66 6.93
N SER A 284 -13.79 -10.35 6.95
CA SER A 284 -12.91 -9.34 7.53
C SER A 284 -13.64 -8.54 8.61
N GLU A 285 -13.00 -8.31 9.76
CA GLU A 285 -13.54 -7.50 10.86
C GLU A 285 -13.48 -5.99 10.55
N ALA A 286 -12.54 -5.54 9.71
CA ALA A 286 -12.47 -4.17 9.25
C ALA A 286 -13.38 -4.00 8.03
N GLY A 287 -14.29 -3.03 8.03
CA GLY A 287 -15.19 -2.73 6.90
C GLY A 287 -14.44 -2.56 5.57
N SER A 288 -14.00 -3.70 5.02
CA SER A 288 -13.19 -3.79 3.81
C SER A 288 -14.10 -3.61 2.60
N GLY A 289 -13.70 -2.75 1.66
CA GLY A 289 -14.46 -2.50 0.44
C GLY A 289 -14.09 -3.42 -0.73
N SER A 290 -13.05 -4.25 -0.57
CA SER A 290 -12.56 -5.16 -1.62
C SER A 290 -12.01 -6.43 -1.04
N PHE A 291 -12.23 -7.55 -1.74
CA PHE A 291 -11.73 -8.87 -1.39
C PHE A 291 -11.07 -9.52 -2.60
N ALA A 292 -9.98 -10.23 -2.38
CA ALA A 292 -9.32 -11.01 -3.43
C ALA A 292 -9.08 -12.44 -2.97
N LEU A 293 -9.19 -13.39 -3.90
CA LEU A 293 -8.96 -14.81 -3.67
C LEU A 293 -7.78 -15.26 -4.54
N THR A 294 -6.88 -16.03 -3.95
CA THR A 294 -5.79 -16.67 -4.69
C THR A 294 -5.84 -18.18 -4.49
N LYS A 295 -5.47 -18.90 -5.52
CA LYS A 295 -5.21 -20.33 -5.46
C LYS A 295 -3.72 -20.56 -5.58
N ASP A 296 -3.14 -21.30 -4.62
CA ASP A 296 -1.71 -21.64 -4.65
C ASP A 296 -1.48 -22.69 -5.75
N GLU A 297 -0.89 -22.27 -6.86
CA GLU A 297 -0.49 -23.15 -7.97
C GLU A 297 0.98 -23.58 -7.86
N GLY A 298 1.46 -23.83 -6.64
CA GLY A 298 2.84 -24.19 -6.35
C GLY A 298 3.63 -23.08 -5.68
N LEU A 299 4.96 -23.03 -5.89
CA LEU A 299 5.89 -22.13 -5.21
C LEU A 299 5.89 -20.67 -5.73
N SER A 300 5.10 -20.36 -6.74
CA SER A 300 5.09 -19.02 -7.33
C SER A 300 4.13 -18.10 -6.59
N PRO A 301 4.59 -16.90 -6.16
CA PRO A 301 3.70 -15.91 -5.60
C PRO A 301 2.68 -15.45 -6.66
N PRO A 302 1.49 -14.99 -6.25
CA PRO A 302 0.47 -14.55 -7.19
C PRO A 302 0.98 -13.38 -8.02
N LEU A 303 0.68 -13.38 -9.32
CA LEU A 303 1.07 -12.31 -10.24
C LEU A 303 0.19 -11.06 -10.07
N ARG A 304 -1.04 -11.24 -9.58
CA ARG A 304 -1.98 -10.16 -9.35
C ARG A 304 -3.06 -10.58 -8.36
N LEU A 305 -3.48 -9.66 -7.50
CA LEU A 305 -4.68 -9.78 -6.68
C LEU A 305 -5.81 -9.04 -7.41
N GLU A 306 -6.81 -9.78 -7.85
CA GLU A 306 -8.01 -9.21 -8.48
C GLU A 306 -9.08 -9.02 -7.41
N GLY A 307 -9.38 -7.76 -7.10
CA GLY A 307 -10.33 -7.39 -6.08
C GLY A 307 -11.76 -7.34 -6.59
N GLN A 308 -12.69 -7.86 -5.80
CA GLN A 308 -14.13 -7.67 -5.96
C GLN A 308 -14.74 -7.09 -4.67
N GLN A 309 -15.91 -6.48 -4.75
CA GLN A 309 -16.57 -5.90 -3.57
C GLN A 309 -17.26 -6.94 -2.70
N SER A 310 -17.73 -8.04 -3.28
CA SER A 310 -18.36 -9.13 -2.54
C SER A 310 -17.33 -9.95 -1.78
N PRO A 311 -17.59 -10.33 -0.53
CA PRO A 311 -16.76 -11.28 0.21
C PRO A 311 -16.94 -12.73 -0.27
N ASP A 312 -17.98 -13.02 -1.05
CA ASP A 312 -18.34 -14.34 -1.54
C ASP A 312 -17.75 -14.60 -2.93
N PHE A 313 -17.07 -15.72 -3.06
CA PHE A 313 -16.46 -16.20 -4.30
C PHE A 313 -17.16 -17.51 -4.73
N PRO A 314 -18.23 -17.41 -5.54
CA PRO A 314 -18.92 -18.59 -6.03
C PRO A 314 -18.07 -19.30 -7.10
N LEU A 315 -17.57 -20.48 -6.78
CA LEU A 315 -16.85 -21.34 -7.73
C LEU A 315 -17.80 -22.19 -8.59
N GLY A 316 -19.08 -22.24 -8.19
CA GLY A 316 -20.11 -22.98 -8.89
C GLY A 316 -19.98 -24.50 -8.74
N ARG A 317 -20.32 -25.25 -9.80
CA ARG A 317 -20.29 -26.73 -9.77
C ARG A 317 -18.86 -27.24 -9.66
N VAL A 318 -18.62 -28.02 -8.61
CA VAL A 318 -17.31 -28.58 -8.29
C VAL A 318 -16.82 -29.50 -9.41
N SER A 319 -15.59 -29.25 -9.84
CA SER A 319 -14.81 -30.06 -10.75
C SER A 319 -13.40 -30.32 -10.20
N ARG A 320 -12.61 -31.18 -10.83
CA ARG A 320 -11.21 -31.45 -10.45
C ARG A 320 -10.36 -30.19 -10.34
N ALA A 321 -10.63 -29.17 -11.18
CA ALA A 321 -9.89 -27.94 -11.22
C ALA A 321 -10.08 -27.07 -9.95
N HIS A 322 -11.14 -27.29 -9.17
CA HIS A 322 -11.41 -26.54 -7.95
C HIS A 322 -10.63 -27.07 -6.72
N GLY A 323 -10.08 -28.29 -6.78
CA GLY A 323 -9.19 -28.81 -5.75
C GLY A 323 -7.91 -27.97 -5.66
N GLY A 324 -7.49 -27.62 -4.44
CA GLY A 324 -6.30 -26.79 -4.26
C GLY A 324 -6.32 -26.03 -2.95
N ARG A 325 -5.25 -25.28 -2.71
CA ARG A 325 -5.07 -24.41 -1.54
C ARG A 325 -5.45 -22.99 -1.89
N TYR A 326 -6.32 -22.42 -1.09
CA TYR A 326 -6.82 -21.05 -1.29
C TYR A 326 -6.44 -20.13 -0.13
N ARG A 327 -6.27 -18.85 -0.46
CA ARG A 327 -6.10 -17.77 0.50
C ARG A 327 -6.89 -16.56 0.05
N CYS A 328 -7.45 -15.80 1.00
CA CYS A 328 -8.08 -14.55 0.69
C CYS A 328 -7.36 -13.37 1.33
N TYR A 329 -7.62 -12.20 0.76
CA TYR A 329 -7.10 -10.91 1.17
C TYR A 329 -8.25 -9.92 1.23
N SER A 330 -8.17 -8.96 2.14
CA SER A 330 -9.09 -7.83 2.22
C SER A 330 -8.35 -6.51 1.98
N GLY A 331 -9.03 -5.53 1.37
CA GLY A 331 -8.45 -4.24 1.04
C GLY A 331 -9.49 -3.13 1.06
N HIS A 332 -9.03 -1.88 1.00
CA HIS A 332 -9.89 -0.74 0.77
C HIS A 332 -10.04 -0.50 -0.74
N ASN A 333 -11.21 0.03 -1.16
CA ASN A 333 -11.59 0.24 -2.55
C ASN A 333 -10.43 0.72 -3.44
N LEU A 334 -10.15 -0.06 -4.51
CA LEU A 334 -9.18 0.23 -5.56
C LEU A 334 -7.74 0.51 -5.09
N SER A 335 -7.41 0.23 -3.84
CA SER A 335 -6.05 0.41 -3.34
C SER A 335 -5.18 -0.77 -3.73
N TYR A 336 -3.90 -0.49 -3.99
CA TYR A 336 -2.86 -1.51 -4.15
C TYR A 336 -2.39 -2.05 -2.79
N ALA A 337 -3.16 -1.78 -1.73
CA ALA A 337 -2.87 -2.09 -0.33
C ALA A 337 -3.81 -3.18 0.16
N TRP A 338 -3.25 -4.32 0.57
CA TRP A 338 -3.96 -5.51 1.00
C TRP A 338 -3.57 -5.96 2.40
N SER A 339 -4.47 -6.67 3.06
CA SER A 339 -4.21 -7.33 4.34
C SER A 339 -3.11 -8.39 4.23
N ALA A 340 -2.67 -8.92 5.34
CA ALA A 340 -2.01 -10.21 5.37
C ALA A 340 -2.94 -11.29 4.78
N PRO A 341 -2.38 -12.34 4.14
CA PRO A 341 -3.19 -13.46 3.64
C PRO A 341 -3.92 -14.18 4.78
N SER A 342 -5.12 -14.67 4.50
CA SER A 342 -5.82 -15.58 5.41
C SER A 342 -4.99 -16.83 5.71
N ALA A 343 -5.33 -17.54 6.76
CA ALA A 343 -4.92 -18.94 6.90
C ALA A 343 -5.30 -19.71 5.61
N PRO A 344 -4.45 -20.66 5.16
CA PRO A 344 -4.76 -21.43 3.98
C PRO A 344 -5.96 -22.34 4.20
N LEU A 345 -6.81 -22.46 3.18
CA LEU A 345 -7.93 -23.39 3.13
C LEU A 345 -7.70 -24.37 1.98
N ASP A 346 -7.57 -25.64 2.31
CA ASP A 346 -7.44 -26.71 1.32
C ASP A 346 -8.82 -27.20 0.92
N ILE A 347 -9.18 -27.08 -0.37
CA ILE A 347 -10.40 -27.66 -0.94
C ILE A 347 -10.08 -29.02 -1.49
N LEU A 348 -10.73 -30.04 -0.91
CA LEU A 348 -10.54 -31.47 -1.22
C LEU A 348 -11.72 -31.98 -2.03
N ILE A 349 -11.46 -32.59 -3.19
CA ILE A 349 -12.48 -33.12 -4.07
C ILE A 349 -12.51 -34.65 -3.90
N ALA A 350 -13.56 -35.17 -3.29
CA ALA A 350 -13.74 -36.61 -3.12
C ALA A 350 -14.35 -37.27 -4.40
N GLY A 351 -14.29 -38.59 -4.48
CA GLY A 351 -14.92 -39.33 -5.57
C GLY A 351 -14.06 -39.56 -6.82
N MET A 352 -12.75 -39.27 -6.74
CA MET A 352 -11.85 -39.38 -7.90
C MET A 352 -11.29 -40.80 -8.12
N HIS A 353 -11.23 -41.62 -7.08
CA HIS A 353 -10.63 -42.95 -7.08
C HIS A 353 -11.50 -43.95 -6.31
N ARG A 354 -11.14 -45.24 -6.35
CA ARG A 354 -11.82 -46.28 -5.58
C ARG A 354 -11.73 -46.02 -4.08
N LYS A 355 -12.82 -46.37 -3.36
CA LYS A 355 -12.90 -46.21 -1.90
C LYS A 355 -11.87 -47.13 -1.20
N PRO A 356 -11.22 -46.65 -0.11
CA PRO A 356 -10.43 -47.52 0.75
C PRO A 356 -11.34 -48.33 1.66
N SER A 357 -10.80 -49.47 2.18
CA SER A 357 -11.44 -50.20 3.28
C SER A 357 -11.10 -49.56 4.61
N PHE A 358 -12.04 -49.62 5.59
CA PHE A 358 -11.93 -48.91 6.84
C PHE A 358 -12.39 -49.79 8.01
N SER A 359 -11.60 -49.89 9.07
CA SER A 359 -11.87 -50.70 10.25
C SER A 359 -11.28 -50.10 11.52
N ALA A 360 -11.75 -50.55 12.69
CA ALA A 360 -11.25 -50.15 13.99
C ALA A 360 -10.65 -51.33 14.76
N ARG A 361 -9.56 -51.07 15.50
CA ARG A 361 -8.96 -52.06 16.41
C ARG A 361 -8.80 -51.42 17.82
N PRO A 362 -9.20 -52.10 18.89
CA PRO A 362 -9.66 -53.50 18.92
C PRO A 362 -11.06 -53.72 18.35
N GLY A 363 -11.89 -52.64 18.27
CA GLY A 363 -13.25 -52.67 17.72
C GLY A 363 -13.85 -51.29 17.61
N ALA A 364 -15.08 -51.21 17.10
CA ALA A 364 -15.81 -49.93 16.95
C ALA A 364 -16.52 -49.49 18.23
N SER A 365 -16.58 -50.33 19.29
CA SER A 365 -17.06 -50.00 20.62
C SER A 365 -15.91 -50.10 21.60
N VAL A 366 -15.57 -48.96 22.22
CA VAL A 366 -14.37 -48.81 23.06
C VAL A 366 -14.73 -48.12 24.38
N PRO A 367 -14.26 -48.64 25.54
CA PRO A 367 -14.43 -47.96 26.82
C PRO A 367 -13.71 -46.57 26.83
N GLN A 368 -14.28 -45.65 27.61
CA GLN A 368 -13.67 -44.35 27.80
C GLN A 368 -12.28 -44.50 28.46
N GLY A 369 -11.29 -43.74 27.96
CA GLY A 369 -9.91 -43.77 28.43
C GLY A 369 -9.03 -44.79 27.69
N GLU A 370 -9.58 -45.71 26.94
CA GLU A 370 -8.85 -46.67 26.11
C GLU A 370 -8.36 -46.05 24.79
N ASN A 371 -7.49 -46.78 24.10
CA ASN A 371 -6.98 -46.36 22.78
C ASN A 371 -7.70 -47.13 21.68
N VAL A 372 -8.04 -46.46 20.61
CA VAL A 372 -8.56 -47.07 19.38
C VAL A 372 -7.74 -46.68 18.18
N THR A 373 -7.45 -47.62 17.30
CA THR A 373 -6.75 -47.39 16.04
C THR A 373 -7.71 -47.59 14.90
N LEU A 374 -7.99 -46.52 14.15
CA LEU A 374 -8.77 -46.53 12.95
C LEU A 374 -7.82 -46.83 11.77
N GLN A 375 -8.04 -47.97 11.11
CA GLN A 375 -7.18 -48.47 10.04
C GLN A 375 -7.83 -48.22 8.70
N CYS A 376 -7.12 -47.50 7.86
CA CYS A 376 -7.52 -47.15 6.50
C CYS A 376 -6.59 -47.89 5.51
N ARG A 377 -7.13 -48.72 4.61
CA ARG A 377 -6.35 -49.52 3.66
C ARG A 377 -6.81 -49.27 2.23
N SER A 378 -5.87 -48.97 1.35
CA SER A 378 -6.09 -48.83 -0.10
C SER A 378 -5.42 -49.93 -0.89
N GLU A 379 -6.16 -50.52 -1.81
CA GLU A 379 -5.62 -51.47 -2.79
C GLU A 379 -4.98 -50.74 -3.99
N VAL A 380 -5.23 -49.45 -4.11
CA VAL A 380 -4.66 -48.60 -5.16
C VAL A 380 -3.48 -47.83 -4.57
N GLN A 381 -2.52 -47.48 -5.41
CA GLN A 381 -1.38 -46.68 -4.99
C GLN A 381 -1.87 -45.36 -4.41
N ALA A 382 -1.51 -45.13 -3.16
CA ALA A 382 -1.81 -43.94 -2.38
C ALA A 382 -0.68 -43.71 -1.38
N ASP A 383 -0.35 -42.47 -1.06
CA ASP A 383 0.65 -42.15 -0.05
C ASP A 383 0.08 -41.29 1.08
N THR A 384 -1.12 -40.77 0.91
CA THR A 384 -1.77 -39.91 1.90
C THR A 384 -3.19 -40.38 2.17
N PHE A 385 -3.54 -40.47 3.45
CA PHE A 385 -4.87 -40.85 3.90
C PHE A 385 -5.47 -39.70 4.71
N HIS A 386 -6.80 -39.54 4.59
CA HIS A 386 -7.55 -38.48 5.26
C HIS A 386 -8.68 -39.12 6.06
N LEU A 387 -8.77 -38.72 7.34
CA LEU A 387 -9.82 -39.15 8.25
C LEU A 387 -10.77 -38.01 8.51
N SER A 388 -12.03 -38.19 8.18
CA SER A 388 -13.10 -37.20 8.42
C SER A 388 -14.12 -37.81 9.38
N LYS A 389 -14.60 -36.98 10.30
CA LYS A 389 -15.73 -37.30 11.21
C LYS A 389 -16.95 -36.52 10.73
N GLU A 390 -18.08 -37.18 10.55
CA GLU A 390 -19.34 -36.54 10.16
C GLU A 390 -19.77 -35.46 11.18
N GLY A 391 -20.27 -34.32 10.69
CA GLY A 391 -20.68 -33.20 11.53
C GLY A 391 -19.54 -32.31 12.05
N TRP A 392 -18.28 -32.64 11.76
CA TRP A 392 -17.17 -31.75 12.09
C TRP A 392 -16.93 -30.75 10.96
N LEU A 393 -16.88 -29.45 11.31
CA LEU A 393 -16.53 -28.37 10.39
C LEU A 393 -15.03 -28.26 10.16
N ALA A 394 -14.23 -28.98 10.96
CA ALA A 394 -12.78 -28.98 10.83
C ALA A 394 -12.31 -29.77 9.61
N ALA A 395 -11.20 -29.36 9.02
CA ALA A 395 -10.56 -30.08 7.92
C ALA A 395 -10.22 -31.53 8.35
N PRO A 396 -10.29 -32.51 7.41
CA PRO A 396 -9.92 -33.88 7.70
C PRO A 396 -8.49 -34.01 8.24
N GLN A 397 -8.29 -34.89 9.20
CA GLN A 397 -6.93 -35.25 9.65
C GLN A 397 -6.25 -36.03 8.53
N HIS A 398 -4.99 -35.73 8.23
CA HIS A 398 -4.26 -36.45 7.18
C HIS A 398 -2.98 -37.08 7.72
N LEU A 399 -2.62 -38.25 7.15
CA LEU A 399 -1.42 -38.98 7.44
C LEU A 399 -0.72 -39.33 6.12
N ARG A 400 0.52 -38.87 5.95
CA ARG A 400 1.35 -39.19 4.79
C ARG A 400 2.34 -40.28 5.14
N LEU A 401 2.44 -41.29 4.25
CA LEU A 401 3.36 -42.37 4.34
C LEU A 401 4.55 -42.16 3.39
N GLN A 402 5.71 -42.65 3.74
CA GLN A 402 6.90 -42.60 2.88
C GLN A 402 6.98 -43.90 2.05
N ASP A 403 7.06 -43.74 0.73
CA ASP A 403 7.22 -44.82 -0.26
C ASP A 403 6.37 -46.08 -0.01
N PRO A 404 5.03 -45.97 0.10
CA PRO A 404 4.17 -47.11 0.37
C PRO A 404 3.98 -47.93 -0.90
N ALA A 405 4.04 -49.27 -0.74
CA ALA A 405 3.67 -50.22 -1.77
C ALA A 405 2.24 -50.77 -1.53
N PRO A 406 1.40 -50.91 -2.56
CA PRO A 406 0.07 -51.51 -2.42
C PRO A 406 0.11 -52.97 -1.94
N PRO A 407 -0.80 -53.40 -1.06
CA PRO A 407 -1.86 -52.65 -0.42
C PRO A 407 -1.34 -51.73 0.71
N VAL A 408 -1.68 -50.44 0.64
CA VAL A 408 -1.18 -49.41 1.57
C VAL A 408 -2.13 -49.24 2.75
N GLN A 409 -1.60 -49.19 3.97
CA GLN A 409 -2.40 -49.03 5.18
C GLN A 409 -1.89 -47.87 6.04
N ALA A 410 -2.81 -46.99 6.45
CA ALA A 410 -2.59 -45.93 7.43
C ALA A 410 -3.34 -46.24 8.73
N ASN A 411 -2.73 -45.93 9.85
CA ASN A 411 -3.28 -46.15 11.19
C ASN A 411 -3.45 -44.85 11.92
N PHE A 412 -4.68 -44.43 12.18
CA PHE A 412 -5.02 -43.25 12.98
C PHE A 412 -5.33 -43.68 14.41
N THR A 413 -4.44 -43.42 15.35
CA THR A 413 -4.63 -43.82 16.74
C THR A 413 -5.21 -42.67 17.56
N LEU A 414 -6.43 -42.88 18.05
CA LEU A 414 -7.08 -42.02 19.03
C LEU A 414 -6.72 -42.54 20.42
N ARG A 415 -6.03 -41.70 21.23
CA ARG A 415 -5.58 -42.07 22.56
C ARG A 415 -6.56 -41.56 23.62
N ALA A 416 -6.75 -42.37 24.66
CA ALA A 416 -7.60 -42.03 25.79
C ALA A 416 -8.97 -41.43 25.33
N VAL A 417 -9.71 -42.26 24.57
CA VAL A 417 -10.97 -41.83 23.94
C VAL A 417 -11.98 -41.32 24.97
N THR A 418 -12.70 -40.30 24.58
CA THR A 418 -13.78 -39.68 25.37
C THR A 418 -15.08 -39.71 24.56
N SER A 419 -16.20 -39.37 25.17
CA SER A 419 -17.49 -39.25 24.47
C SER A 419 -17.43 -38.33 23.24
N ALA A 420 -16.55 -37.32 23.26
CA ALA A 420 -16.34 -36.44 22.09
C ALA A 420 -15.77 -37.17 20.86
N HIS A 421 -15.17 -38.33 21.04
CA HIS A 421 -14.66 -39.16 19.90
C HIS A 421 -15.74 -40.04 19.32
N SER A 422 -16.89 -40.26 19.97
CA SER A 422 -18.02 -41.01 19.40
C SER A 422 -18.57 -40.32 18.16
N GLY A 423 -18.93 -41.07 17.16
CA GLY A 423 -19.55 -40.60 15.94
C GLY A 423 -19.12 -41.41 14.68
N THR A 424 -19.60 -40.99 13.54
CA THR A 424 -19.35 -41.64 12.26
C THR A 424 -18.09 -41.11 11.59
N TYR A 425 -17.20 -42.00 11.25
CA TYR A 425 -15.93 -41.67 10.60
C TYR A 425 -15.90 -42.24 9.17
N ARG A 426 -15.21 -41.53 8.27
CA ARG A 426 -14.90 -41.97 6.92
C ARG A 426 -13.45 -41.73 6.61
N CYS A 427 -12.87 -42.62 5.84
CA CYS A 427 -11.52 -42.54 5.35
C CYS A 427 -11.48 -42.28 3.84
N TYR A 428 -10.48 -41.51 3.41
CA TYR A 428 -10.18 -41.23 2.02
C TYR A 428 -8.68 -41.46 1.76
N SER A 429 -8.32 -41.71 0.54
CA SER A 429 -6.93 -41.81 0.10
C SER A 429 -6.64 -40.82 -1.03
N SER A 430 -5.40 -40.32 -1.10
CA SER A 430 -4.90 -39.48 -2.18
C SER A 430 -3.44 -39.82 -2.48
N HIS A 431 -2.91 -39.25 -3.56
CA HIS A 431 -1.51 -39.34 -3.94
C HIS A 431 -0.86 -37.97 -3.95
N SER A 432 0.42 -37.88 -3.57
CA SER A 432 1.17 -36.62 -3.49
C SER A 432 1.27 -35.83 -4.79
N THR A 433 1.10 -36.51 -5.95
CA THR A 433 1.01 -35.82 -7.26
C THR A 433 -0.30 -35.07 -7.45
N ALA A 434 -1.35 -35.40 -6.68
CA ALA A 434 -2.66 -34.77 -6.72
C ALA A 434 -3.30 -34.74 -5.32
N PRO A 435 -2.70 -34.02 -4.37
CA PRO A 435 -3.03 -34.15 -2.93
C PRO A 435 -4.45 -33.68 -2.58
N HIS A 436 -5.09 -32.90 -3.43
CA HIS A 436 -6.44 -32.38 -3.23
C HIS A 436 -7.53 -33.24 -3.92
N LEU A 437 -7.14 -34.29 -4.60
CA LEU A 437 -8.05 -35.22 -5.28
C LEU A 437 -8.12 -36.52 -4.51
N LEU A 438 -9.26 -36.77 -3.85
CA LEU A 438 -9.46 -37.90 -2.94
C LEU A 438 -10.24 -39.02 -3.60
N SER A 439 -10.09 -40.24 -3.06
CA SER A 439 -10.93 -41.37 -3.38
C SER A 439 -12.40 -41.15 -3.03
N LEU A 440 -13.27 -42.04 -3.46
CA LEU A 440 -14.61 -42.20 -2.86
C LEU A 440 -14.45 -42.43 -1.34
N PRO A 441 -15.41 -41.96 -0.52
CA PRO A 441 -15.40 -42.24 0.92
C PRO A 441 -15.42 -43.74 1.18
N SER A 442 -14.71 -44.19 2.21
CA SER A 442 -14.88 -45.52 2.75
C SER A 442 -16.33 -45.75 3.20
N ASP A 443 -16.71 -46.99 3.45
CA ASP A 443 -17.91 -47.27 4.20
C ASP A 443 -17.84 -46.58 5.57
N PRO A 444 -18.97 -46.09 6.11
CA PRO A 444 -19.00 -45.39 7.36
C PRO A 444 -18.62 -46.36 8.50
N LEU A 445 -17.82 -45.86 9.45
CA LEU A 445 -17.51 -46.58 10.69
C LEU A 445 -18.05 -45.77 11.86
N GLU A 446 -18.99 -46.34 12.57
CA GLU A 446 -19.57 -45.70 13.77
C GLU A 446 -18.75 -46.11 14.99
N LEU A 447 -18.03 -45.16 15.58
CA LEU A 447 -17.25 -45.34 16.80
C LEU A 447 -18.11 -44.97 18.01
N LEU A 448 -18.32 -45.98 18.87
CA LEU A 448 -19.06 -45.81 20.15
C LEU A 448 -18.08 -45.85 21.30
N VAL A 449 -18.02 -44.75 22.07
CA VAL A 449 -17.25 -44.68 23.32
C VAL A 449 -18.21 -44.87 24.47
N SER A 450 -18.15 -46.06 25.13
CA SER A 450 -18.97 -46.35 26.31
C SER A 450 -18.33 -45.71 27.56
N GLY A 451 -19.14 -45.04 28.39
CA GLY A 451 -18.72 -44.64 29.71
C GLY A 451 -18.31 -45.85 30.55
N ALA A 452 -17.44 -45.69 31.53
CA ALA A 452 -17.08 -46.75 32.44
C ALA A 452 -18.38 -47.42 32.96
N ALA A 453 -18.45 -48.76 32.77
CA ALA A 453 -19.60 -49.54 33.12
C ALA A 453 -20.01 -49.21 34.56
N ASP A 454 -21.17 -48.61 34.73
CA ASP A 454 -21.89 -48.65 36.01
C ASP A 454 -22.14 -50.12 36.31
N SER A 455 -21.39 -50.69 37.26
CA SER A 455 -21.67 -51.97 37.86
C SER A 455 -23.10 -51.91 38.44
N ILE A 456 -23.99 -52.65 37.82
CA ILE A 456 -25.38 -52.83 38.30
C ILE A 456 -25.34 -53.46 39.68
N SER A 457 -25.52 -52.67 40.75
CA SER A 457 -25.98 -53.12 42.05
C SER A 457 -27.44 -52.67 42.21
N PRO A 458 -28.32 -53.53 42.75
CA PRO A 458 -29.76 -53.27 42.76
C PRO A 458 -30.14 -52.09 43.66
N PRO A 459 -31.37 -51.54 43.53
CA PRO A 459 -31.68 -50.20 43.97
C PRO A 459 -31.86 -50.10 45.48
N GLN A 460 -31.09 -49.30 46.17
CA GLN A 460 -31.47 -48.75 47.44
C GLN A 460 -31.93 -47.31 47.28
N ASN A 461 -33.20 -47.08 47.57
CA ASN A 461 -33.77 -45.77 47.76
C ASN A 461 -32.91 -44.90 48.70
N LYS A 462 -32.52 -43.74 48.24
CA LYS A 462 -32.43 -42.52 49.07
C LYS A 462 -32.51 -41.27 48.26
N SER A 463 -33.50 -40.53 48.57
CA SER A 463 -33.81 -39.13 48.35
C SER A 463 -32.65 -38.14 48.20
N ASP A 464 -32.87 -37.20 47.30
CA ASP A 464 -32.47 -35.77 47.31
C ASP A 464 -31.00 -35.36 47.38
N SER A 465 -30.50 -34.88 46.26
CA SER A 465 -29.81 -33.59 46.28
C SER A 465 -29.84 -32.91 44.91
N LYS A 466 -30.92 -32.22 44.65
CA LYS A 466 -30.95 -31.06 43.75
C LYS A 466 -30.35 -29.89 44.54
N SER A 467 -29.04 -29.64 44.46
CA SER A 467 -28.51 -28.40 45.08
C SER A 467 -27.18 -27.86 44.55
N ASP A 468 -26.58 -28.37 43.51
CA ASP A 468 -25.27 -27.81 43.10
C ASP A 468 -25.31 -26.82 41.94
N CYS A 469 -26.32 -26.82 41.07
CA CYS A 469 -26.44 -25.81 40.03
C CYS A 469 -26.97 -24.44 40.52
N THR A 470 -27.72 -24.44 41.63
CA THR A 470 -28.33 -23.20 42.19
C THR A 470 -27.31 -22.34 42.92
N VAL A 471 -26.37 -22.95 43.64
CA VAL A 471 -25.34 -22.23 44.41
C VAL A 471 -24.34 -21.56 43.48
N GLN A 472 -23.93 -22.24 42.39
CA GLN A 472 -23.01 -21.68 41.41
C GLN A 472 -23.64 -20.54 40.61
N ASN A 473 -24.92 -20.60 40.30
CA ASN A 473 -25.63 -19.51 39.62
C ASN A 473 -25.89 -18.31 40.55
N LEU A 474 -26.20 -18.57 41.85
CA LEU A 474 -26.36 -17.51 42.85
C LEU A 474 -25.05 -16.75 43.12
N THR A 475 -23.90 -17.43 43.17
CA THR A 475 -22.59 -16.77 43.34
C THR A 475 -22.20 -15.94 42.09
N ARG A 476 -22.51 -16.40 40.89
CA ARG A 476 -22.28 -15.61 39.65
C ARG A 476 -23.21 -14.39 39.59
N MET A 477 -24.47 -14.51 39.96
CA MET A 477 -25.40 -13.38 40.02
C MET A 477 -25.02 -12.37 41.09
N GLY A 478 -24.55 -12.83 42.27
CA GLY A 478 -24.08 -11.96 43.36
C GLY A 478 -22.83 -11.15 42.96
N LEU A 479 -21.87 -11.78 42.29
CA LEU A 479 -20.67 -11.09 41.75
C LEU A 479 -21.02 -10.06 40.67
N ALA A 480 -21.93 -10.37 39.78
CA ALA A 480 -22.37 -9.43 38.74
C ALA A 480 -23.10 -8.21 39.35
N ALA A 481 -23.94 -8.43 40.34
CA ALA A 481 -24.65 -7.35 41.04
C ALA A 481 -23.69 -6.43 41.81
N SER A 482 -22.67 -6.98 42.48
CA SER A 482 -21.66 -6.18 43.19
C SER A 482 -20.79 -5.33 42.24
N VAL A 483 -20.43 -5.84 41.06
CA VAL A 483 -19.69 -5.09 40.05
C VAL A 483 -20.53 -3.93 39.49
N MET A 484 -21.83 -4.16 39.24
CA MET A 484 -22.74 -3.11 38.77
C MET A 484 -22.96 -2.02 39.81
N LEU A 485 -23.02 -2.37 41.12
CA LEU A 485 -23.12 -1.41 42.23
C LEU A 485 -21.83 -0.56 42.35
N LEU A 486 -20.66 -1.18 42.23
CA LEU A 486 -19.38 -0.46 42.25
C LEU A 486 -19.24 0.50 41.06
N LEU A 487 -19.63 0.06 39.86
CA LEU A 487 -19.66 0.93 38.65
C LEU A 487 -20.67 2.09 38.83
N GLY A 488 -21.83 1.83 39.42
CA GLY A 488 -22.82 2.86 39.72
C GLY A 488 -22.29 3.92 40.71
N VAL A 489 -21.58 3.50 41.75
CA VAL A 489 -20.95 4.41 42.73
C VAL A 489 -19.84 5.26 42.05
N LEU A 490 -19.00 4.64 41.22
CA LEU A 490 -17.95 5.35 40.49
C LEU A 490 -18.50 6.37 39.47
N LEU A 491 -19.60 6.04 38.80
CA LEU A 491 -20.29 6.96 37.89
C LEU A 491 -20.97 8.11 38.66
N CYS A 492 -21.58 7.84 39.84
CA CYS A 492 -22.12 8.90 40.71
C CYS A 492 -21.00 9.82 41.23
N GLN A 493 -19.84 9.27 41.63
CA GLN A 493 -18.69 10.08 42.04
C GLN A 493 -18.15 10.97 40.89
N ALA A 494 -18.07 10.42 39.68
CA ALA A 494 -17.65 11.17 38.49
C ALA A 494 -18.68 12.28 38.11
N TRP A 495 -19.94 12.14 38.47
CA TRP A 495 -20.98 13.14 38.25
C TRP A 495 -21.04 14.23 39.33
N HIS A 496 -20.53 13.93 40.53
CA HIS A 496 -20.50 14.87 41.66
C HIS A 496 -19.20 15.69 41.76
N ASP A 497 -18.19 15.49 40.91
CA ASP A 497 -16.99 16.31 40.82
C ASP A 497 -17.07 17.26 39.61
N PRO A 498 -17.65 18.47 39.72
CA PRO A 498 -17.63 19.49 38.66
C PRO A 498 -16.45 20.43 38.85
N GLY A 499 -15.22 19.92 38.77
CA GLY A 499 -14.06 20.79 38.97
C GLY A 499 -12.74 20.16 38.49
N GLY A 500 -12.40 20.29 37.21
CA GLY A 500 -11.03 19.95 36.79
C GLY A 500 -10.83 19.69 35.31
N ALA A 501 -11.32 20.59 34.44
CA ALA A 501 -10.88 20.58 33.02
C ALA A 501 -10.97 21.97 32.43
N ARG A 502 -10.09 22.85 32.88
CA ARG A 502 -9.63 24.06 32.14
C ARG A 502 -8.17 24.20 32.50
N ASP A 503 -7.33 24.02 31.47
CA ASP A 503 -5.99 24.53 31.29
C ASP A 503 -5.07 23.45 30.70
N ALA A 504 -5.18 23.26 29.36
CA ALA A 504 -4.08 22.78 28.53
C ALA A 504 -4.43 23.00 27.05
N ALA A 505 -4.52 24.28 26.66
CA ALA A 505 -4.45 24.66 25.26
C ALA A 505 -3.78 26.04 25.20
N GLN A 506 -2.46 26.05 25.30
CA GLN A 506 -1.56 27.13 24.77
C GLN A 506 -0.12 26.82 25.25
N SER A 507 0.65 26.17 24.40
CA SER A 507 2.05 26.52 24.11
C SER A 507 2.55 25.67 22.93
#